data_6b1a0207a5908785770f3c6f4d6ab556
#
_entry.id   6b1a0207a5908785770f3c6f4d6ab556
#
_cell.length_a   1.000
_cell.length_b   1.000
_cell.length_c   1.000
_cell.angle_alpha   90.00
_cell.angle_beta   90.00
_cell.angle_gamma   90.00
#
_symmetry.space_group_name_H-M   'P 1'
#
loop_
_entity.id
_entity.type
_entity.pdbx_description
1 polymer ?
#
loop_
_entity_poly.entity_id
_entity_poly.type
_entity_poly.pdbx_seq_one_letter_code
_entity_poly.pdbx_strand_id
1 'polypeptide(L)'
;MLQACRLKPRLIVAVALLLACGESMAAAPQAPANNAQDRFEIPATDEGLPGAGPIRRYDWFRKVWRERRSEWAKRVEQDHNAVVFLGDSITQGWGGGLGAAFPGVKVANRGISGDTTRGVLIRLREDVLALRPAAVVLLIGTNDLEEGATPEVIAGNLRLILAGLKQGDARMPIVLCQVFPSSATMKRPADRIKAVNALYRAAVKNDPQVTYLETWPLFADAKGDAPAAEFPDLLHPNEAGYAQWAASLRPIFATLGFSETADDPFRPEEGYESLFNGRDLTGWGYRPTTDADRASAARWQASDPDAAAWPFVEAPVAFDGLKVTPDGRFAVIGGRLVVTTPPEYRKIQELWTTREFPRSFVLKLEFRATPNADSGVFVRGPQLQCRDYRIAGPYKDLKSYKAQDWNELVVTVDGGSARATCNGELLEAALAVPSSGPIGLEGDRGQMEYRRIRIKVSPP
;
A
#
# COMPACT_ATOMS: atom_id res chain seq x y z
N MET A 1 65.58 -11.82 -6.63
CA MET A 1 65.79 -12.22 -8.04
C MET A 1 64.51 -12.77 -8.56
N LEU A 2 64.14 -12.35 -9.78
CA LEU A 2 63.01 -12.72 -10.62
C LEU A 2 61.76 -11.89 -10.41
N GLN A 3 61.66 -10.82 -11.04
CA GLN A 3 61.30 -10.38 -12.43
C GLN A 3 59.80 -10.50 -12.69
N ALA A 4 59.16 -9.33 -12.67
CA ALA A 4 57.79 -9.06 -13.08
C ALA A 4 57.65 -9.16 -14.60
N CYS A 5 56.63 -9.87 -15.05
CA CYS A 5 56.20 -9.90 -16.44
C CYS A 5 54.93 -9.06 -16.61
N ARG A 6 55.07 -7.89 -17.23
CA ARG A 6 53.96 -6.99 -17.62
C ARG A 6 53.46 -7.44 -19.00
N LEU A 7 52.22 -7.81 -19.11
CA LEU A 7 51.49 -8.01 -20.39
C LEU A 7 50.71 -6.74 -20.73
N LYS A 8 51.03 -6.15 -21.88
CA LYS A 8 50.32 -4.98 -22.48
C LYS A 8 49.03 -5.44 -23.16
N PRO A 9 47.97 -4.67 -23.12
CA PRO A 9 46.76 -4.96 -23.88
C PRO A 9 46.95 -4.58 -25.37
N ARG A 10 46.61 -5.51 -26.26
CA ARG A 10 46.54 -5.27 -27.71
C ARG A 10 45.22 -4.58 -28.04
N LEU A 11 45.33 -3.44 -28.68
CA LEU A 11 44.25 -2.69 -29.30
C LEU A 11 43.82 -3.40 -30.58
N ILE A 12 42.57 -3.91 -30.63
CA ILE A 12 41.96 -4.40 -31.86
C ILE A 12 41.11 -3.25 -32.42
N VAL A 13 41.60 -2.70 -33.56
CA VAL A 13 40.86 -1.74 -34.37
C VAL A 13 39.89 -2.51 -35.26
N ALA A 14 38.60 -2.50 -34.99
CA ALA A 14 37.58 -2.95 -35.91
C ALA A 14 37.12 -1.79 -36.79
N VAL A 15 37.44 -1.89 -38.08
CA VAL A 15 36.93 -0.96 -39.10
C VAL A 15 35.52 -1.41 -39.44
N ALA A 16 34.50 -0.64 -39.03
CA ALA A 16 33.15 -0.81 -39.45
C ALA A 16 32.88 0.01 -40.72
N LEU A 17 32.62 -0.63 -41.82
CA LEU A 17 32.10 -0.01 -43.05
C LEU A 17 30.67 0.48 -42.76
N LEU A 18 30.46 1.78 -42.73
CA LEU A 18 29.12 2.38 -42.72
C LEU A 18 28.62 2.43 -44.18
N LEU A 19 27.68 1.54 -44.49
CA LEU A 19 26.78 1.66 -45.64
C LEU A 19 25.67 2.63 -45.23
N ALA A 20 25.72 3.85 -45.72
CA ALA A 20 24.66 4.84 -45.59
C ALA A 20 23.47 4.46 -46.49
N CYS A 21 22.45 3.81 -45.95
CA CYS A 21 21.11 3.82 -46.53
C CYS A 21 20.40 5.07 -45.99
N GLY A 22 20.30 6.08 -46.81
CA GLY A 22 19.50 7.26 -46.52
C GLY A 22 18.01 6.92 -46.62
N GLU A 23 17.39 6.54 -45.53
CA GLU A 23 15.94 6.60 -45.41
C GLU A 23 15.59 7.99 -44.87
N SER A 24 14.95 8.76 -45.70
CA SER A 24 14.31 10.04 -45.36
C SER A 24 13.26 9.78 -44.27
N MET A 25 13.61 10.02 -43.01
CA MET A 25 12.60 10.11 -41.94
C MET A 25 11.68 11.30 -42.27
N ALA A 26 10.54 11.02 -42.84
CA ALA A 26 9.46 11.98 -42.93
C ALA A 26 9.17 12.48 -41.51
N ALA A 27 9.39 13.77 -41.26
CA ALA A 27 9.05 14.42 -40.00
C ALA A 27 7.56 14.14 -39.71
N ALA A 28 7.30 13.58 -38.52
CA ALA A 28 5.93 13.44 -38.05
C ALA A 28 5.24 14.79 -38.12
N PRO A 29 3.98 14.86 -38.58
CA PRO A 29 3.27 16.12 -38.70
C PRO A 29 3.24 16.80 -37.33
N GLN A 30 3.84 17.99 -37.26
CA GLN A 30 3.73 18.85 -36.09
C GLN A 30 2.25 19.22 -35.96
N ALA A 31 1.62 18.86 -34.85
CA ALA A 31 0.29 19.31 -34.51
C ALA A 31 0.27 20.85 -34.60
N PRO A 32 -0.81 21.48 -35.15
CA PRO A 32 -0.90 22.92 -35.27
C PRO A 32 -0.70 23.56 -33.90
N ALA A 33 0.03 24.69 -33.88
CA ALA A 33 0.25 25.48 -32.67
C ALA A 33 -1.11 25.99 -32.17
N ASN A 34 -1.70 25.26 -31.20
CA ASN A 34 -2.93 25.66 -30.54
C ASN A 34 -2.65 26.89 -29.66
N ASN A 35 -3.53 27.87 -29.68
CA ASN A 35 -3.55 29.01 -28.76
C ASN A 35 -3.37 28.48 -27.30
N ALA A 36 -2.68 29.24 -26.44
CA ALA A 36 -2.42 28.85 -25.06
C ALA A 36 -3.71 28.50 -24.26
N GLN A 37 -4.87 28.96 -24.69
CA GLN A 37 -6.19 28.63 -24.14
C GLN A 37 -6.71 27.26 -24.60
N ASP A 38 -6.39 26.79 -25.80
CA ASP A 38 -6.86 25.51 -26.34
C ASP A 38 -6.14 24.32 -25.72
N ARG A 39 -4.96 24.55 -25.10
CA ARG A 39 -4.13 23.53 -24.47
C ARG A 39 -4.86 22.77 -23.35
N PHE A 40 -5.77 23.41 -22.64
CA PHE A 40 -6.50 22.82 -21.53
C PHE A 40 -7.91 22.36 -21.90
N GLU A 41 -8.30 22.47 -23.14
CA GLU A 41 -9.61 21.98 -23.61
C GLU A 41 -9.61 20.44 -23.74
N ILE A 42 -10.78 19.86 -23.56
CA ILE A 42 -10.98 18.43 -23.82
C ILE A 42 -11.07 18.30 -25.37
N PRO A 43 -10.32 17.36 -25.98
CA PRO A 43 -10.43 17.10 -27.40
C PRO A 43 -11.87 16.84 -27.83
N ALA A 44 -12.27 17.46 -28.95
CA ALA A 44 -13.65 17.40 -29.45
C ALA A 44 -14.05 15.98 -29.91
N THR A 45 -13.07 15.21 -30.42
CA THR A 45 -13.23 13.84 -30.89
C THR A 45 -12.36 12.87 -30.11
N ASP A 46 -12.59 11.57 -30.28
CA ASP A 46 -11.81 10.52 -29.69
C ASP A 46 -10.60 10.08 -30.52
N GLU A 47 -10.49 10.62 -31.73
CA GLU A 47 -9.46 10.23 -32.69
C GLU A 47 -8.06 10.51 -32.14
N GLY A 48 -7.20 9.51 -32.17
CA GLY A 48 -5.82 9.61 -31.68
C GLY A 48 -5.67 9.65 -30.15
N LEU A 49 -6.77 9.65 -29.38
CA LEU A 49 -6.70 9.66 -27.94
C LEU A 49 -6.40 8.27 -27.36
N PRO A 50 -5.60 8.19 -26.28
CA PRO A 50 -5.28 6.93 -25.66
C PRO A 50 -6.50 6.32 -24.94
N GLY A 51 -6.44 4.99 -24.75
CA GLY A 51 -7.44 4.24 -24.00
C GLY A 51 -8.77 4.07 -24.73
N ALA A 52 -9.76 3.56 -24.01
CA ALA A 52 -11.08 3.27 -24.50
C ALA A 52 -12.16 3.73 -23.51
N GLY A 53 -13.42 3.75 -23.96
CA GLY A 53 -14.55 4.13 -23.10
C GLY A 53 -14.80 5.64 -23.01
N PRO A 54 -15.59 6.08 -22.05
CA PRO A 54 -16.16 7.41 -22.04
C PRO A 54 -15.15 8.51 -21.70
N ILE A 55 -15.28 9.64 -22.39
CA ILE A 55 -14.72 10.93 -22.00
C ILE A 55 -15.89 11.86 -21.81
N ARG A 56 -16.04 12.46 -20.65
CA ARG A 56 -17.11 13.43 -20.42
C ARG A 56 -16.85 14.71 -21.20
N ARG A 57 -17.90 15.21 -21.85
CA ARG A 57 -17.86 16.45 -22.64
C ARG A 57 -19.03 17.38 -22.35
N TYR A 58 -19.71 17.19 -21.22
CA TYR A 58 -20.76 18.09 -20.74
C TYR A 58 -20.19 19.49 -20.49
N ASP A 59 -20.96 20.53 -20.70
CA ASP A 59 -20.48 21.91 -20.54
C ASP A 59 -19.91 22.20 -19.16
N TRP A 60 -20.58 21.73 -18.12
CA TRP A 60 -20.05 21.86 -16.74
C TRP A 60 -18.71 21.16 -16.57
N PHE A 61 -18.53 19.97 -17.17
CA PHE A 61 -17.29 19.22 -17.05
C PHE A 61 -16.14 19.89 -17.83
N ARG A 62 -16.40 20.35 -19.04
CA ARG A 62 -15.42 21.14 -19.83
C ARG A 62 -14.95 22.36 -19.06
N LYS A 63 -15.86 23.07 -18.38
CA LYS A 63 -15.53 24.22 -17.54
C LYS A 63 -14.61 23.82 -16.39
N VAL A 64 -15.00 22.83 -15.57
CA VAL A 64 -14.19 22.35 -14.44
C VAL A 64 -12.82 21.84 -14.89
N TRP A 65 -12.78 21.07 -15.96
CA TRP A 65 -11.55 20.54 -16.57
C TRP A 65 -10.58 21.66 -16.92
N ARG A 66 -11.02 22.65 -17.69
CA ARG A 66 -10.20 23.78 -18.10
C ARG A 66 -9.74 24.64 -16.92
N GLU A 67 -10.64 25.00 -16.00
CA GLU A 67 -10.33 25.81 -14.84
C GLU A 67 -9.25 25.16 -13.96
N ARG A 68 -9.42 23.90 -13.62
CA ARG A 68 -8.45 23.20 -12.79
C ARG A 68 -7.09 23.06 -13.46
N ARG A 69 -7.05 22.64 -14.71
CA ARG A 69 -5.80 22.47 -15.44
C ARG A 69 -5.07 23.80 -15.66
N SER A 70 -5.80 24.86 -15.97
CA SER A 70 -5.24 26.21 -16.10
C SER A 70 -4.64 26.72 -14.80
N GLU A 71 -5.28 26.42 -13.66
CA GLU A 71 -4.76 26.79 -12.36
C GLU A 71 -3.51 25.97 -11.99
N TRP A 72 -3.51 24.66 -12.24
CA TRP A 72 -2.36 23.82 -11.99
C TRP A 72 -1.13 24.18 -12.84
N ALA A 73 -1.35 24.61 -14.07
CA ALA A 73 -0.26 25.04 -14.93
C ALA A 73 0.54 26.21 -14.35
N LYS A 74 -0.10 27.06 -13.53
CA LYS A 74 0.58 28.17 -12.82
C LYS A 74 1.39 27.69 -11.60
N ARG A 75 1.16 26.47 -11.15
CA ARG A 75 1.69 25.91 -9.91
C ARG A 75 2.70 24.77 -10.10
N VAL A 76 3.12 24.48 -11.33
CA VAL A 76 4.00 23.34 -11.63
C VAL A 76 5.26 23.35 -10.75
N GLU A 77 5.95 24.49 -10.66
CA GLU A 77 7.15 24.62 -9.82
C GLU A 77 6.85 24.50 -8.32
N GLN A 78 5.71 25.06 -7.88
CA GLN A 78 5.29 24.97 -6.48
C GLN A 78 4.97 23.52 -6.10
N ASP A 79 4.33 22.76 -7.00
CA ASP A 79 3.90 21.39 -6.77
C ASP A 79 4.96 20.34 -7.19
N HIS A 80 6.13 20.79 -7.68
CA HIS A 80 7.23 19.90 -8.04
C HIS A 80 7.63 19.02 -6.85
N ASN A 81 7.90 17.72 -7.11
CA ASN A 81 8.27 16.73 -6.10
C ASN A 81 7.25 16.55 -4.96
N ALA A 82 5.95 16.78 -5.24
CA ALA A 82 4.88 16.50 -4.29
C ALA A 82 4.42 15.04 -4.38
N VAL A 83 3.78 14.54 -3.33
CA VAL A 83 2.91 13.37 -3.40
C VAL A 83 1.63 13.80 -4.10
N VAL A 84 1.40 13.30 -5.31
CA VAL A 84 0.27 13.70 -6.15
C VAL A 84 -0.93 12.79 -5.89
N PHE A 85 -2.05 13.39 -5.48
CA PHE A 85 -3.34 12.71 -5.40
C PHE A 85 -4.06 12.87 -6.72
N LEU A 86 -4.13 11.80 -7.50
CA LEU A 86 -4.69 11.74 -8.85
C LEU A 86 -6.04 11.03 -8.83
N GLY A 87 -7.09 11.68 -9.36
CA GLY A 87 -8.43 11.10 -9.38
C GLY A 87 -9.51 12.03 -9.89
N ASP A 88 -10.71 11.77 -9.44
CA ASP A 88 -11.95 12.45 -9.81
C ASP A 88 -12.48 13.42 -8.72
N SER A 89 -13.81 13.53 -8.60
CA SER A 89 -14.48 14.37 -7.59
C SER A 89 -14.15 13.98 -6.16
N ILE A 90 -13.94 12.70 -5.88
CA ILE A 90 -13.58 12.22 -4.55
C ILE A 90 -12.20 12.79 -4.16
N THR A 91 -11.25 12.77 -5.06
CA THR A 91 -9.93 13.40 -4.85
C THR A 91 -10.05 14.92 -4.80
N GLN A 92 -10.77 15.53 -5.75
CA GLN A 92 -10.98 16.98 -5.77
C GLN A 92 -11.63 17.49 -4.49
N GLY A 93 -12.65 16.80 -4.00
CA GLY A 93 -13.45 17.18 -2.84
C GLY A 93 -12.69 17.24 -1.52
N TRP A 94 -11.50 16.61 -1.44
CA TRP A 94 -10.64 16.78 -0.26
C TRP A 94 -10.17 18.24 -0.08
N GLY A 95 -10.10 19.01 -1.17
CA GLY A 95 -9.86 20.46 -1.15
C GLY A 95 -8.64 20.85 -0.34
N GLY A 96 -8.76 21.95 0.42
CA GLY A 96 -7.70 22.47 1.29
C GLY A 96 -7.38 21.58 2.50
N GLY A 97 -8.27 20.65 2.89
CA GLY A 97 -8.05 19.69 3.97
C GLY A 97 -6.99 18.63 3.68
N LEU A 98 -6.63 18.42 2.39
CA LEU A 98 -5.64 17.42 2.02
C LEU A 98 -4.27 17.66 2.68
N GLY A 99 -3.77 18.89 2.67
CA GLY A 99 -2.50 19.22 3.31
C GLY A 99 -2.53 19.04 4.84
N ALA A 100 -3.65 19.39 5.47
CA ALA A 100 -3.83 19.20 6.91
C ALA A 100 -3.91 17.71 7.31
N ALA A 101 -4.40 16.84 6.43
CA ALA A 101 -4.48 15.41 6.68
C ALA A 101 -3.10 14.72 6.75
N PHE A 102 -2.06 15.33 6.14
CA PHE A 102 -0.69 14.79 6.08
C PHE A 102 0.35 15.85 6.45
N PRO A 103 0.44 16.23 7.75
CA PRO A 103 1.40 17.21 8.22
C PRO A 103 2.84 16.85 7.82
N GLY A 104 3.61 17.83 7.33
CA GLY A 104 4.99 17.63 6.90
C GLY A 104 5.14 17.00 5.49
N VAL A 105 4.06 16.50 4.88
CA VAL A 105 4.09 15.94 3.53
C VAL A 105 3.67 17.01 2.51
N LYS A 106 4.50 17.25 1.52
CA LYS A 106 4.13 18.08 0.38
C LYS A 106 3.16 17.33 -0.52
N VAL A 107 1.92 17.78 -0.60
CA VAL A 107 0.86 17.12 -1.38
C VAL A 107 0.34 18.02 -2.51
N ALA A 108 -0.09 17.42 -3.62
CA ALA A 108 -0.73 18.11 -4.74
C ALA A 108 -2.02 17.41 -5.15
N ASN A 109 -3.15 18.11 -5.09
CA ASN A 109 -4.45 17.60 -5.51
C ASN A 109 -4.61 17.73 -7.03
N ARG A 110 -4.71 16.59 -7.72
CA ARG A 110 -4.95 16.49 -9.17
C ARG A 110 -6.26 15.76 -9.48
N GLY A 111 -7.28 15.99 -8.63
CA GLY A 111 -8.65 15.54 -8.87
C GLY A 111 -9.44 16.49 -9.77
N ILE A 112 -10.24 15.93 -10.68
CA ILE A 112 -11.23 16.68 -11.47
C ILE A 112 -12.59 16.02 -11.32
N SER A 113 -13.57 16.76 -10.79
CA SER A 113 -14.94 16.24 -10.62
C SER A 113 -15.50 15.73 -11.94
N GLY A 114 -15.98 14.48 -11.92
CA GLY A 114 -16.52 13.84 -13.12
C GLY A 114 -15.49 13.14 -14.02
N ASP A 115 -14.20 13.20 -13.69
CA ASP A 115 -13.16 12.59 -14.54
C ASP A 115 -13.28 11.07 -14.62
N THR A 116 -12.90 10.52 -15.75
CA THR A 116 -12.86 9.09 -16.04
C THR A 116 -11.40 8.61 -16.15
N THR A 117 -11.19 7.31 -16.16
CA THR A 117 -9.87 6.74 -16.40
C THR A 117 -9.26 7.22 -17.72
N ARG A 118 -10.08 7.37 -18.76
CA ARG A 118 -9.64 7.88 -20.06
C ARG A 118 -9.32 9.38 -20.01
N GLY A 119 -10.06 10.16 -19.22
CA GLY A 119 -9.75 11.57 -18.98
C GLY A 119 -8.40 11.73 -18.30
N VAL A 120 -8.10 10.93 -17.27
CA VAL A 120 -6.79 10.90 -16.62
C VAL A 120 -5.67 10.63 -17.62
N LEU A 121 -5.84 9.70 -18.56
CA LEU A 121 -4.84 9.40 -19.60
C LEU A 121 -4.49 10.63 -20.44
N ILE A 122 -5.49 11.42 -20.84
CA ILE A 122 -5.31 12.61 -21.69
C ILE A 122 -4.43 13.65 -20.98
N ARG A 123 -4.59 13.82 -19.65
CA ARG A 123 -3.93 14.87 -18.89
C ARG A 123 -2.70 14.41 -18.10
N LEU A 124 -2.39 13.11 -18.11
CA LEU A 124 -1.35 12.49 -17.27
C LEU A 124 0.00 13.19 -17.39
N ARG A 125 0.43 13.46 -18.61
CA ARG A 125 1.74 14.06 -18.90
C ARG A 125 1.87 15.47 -18.31
N GLU A 126 0.89 16.32 -18.57
CA GLU A 126 0.96 17.74 -18.19
C GLU A 126 0.65 17.98 -16.73
N ASP A 127 -0.37 17.27 -16.20
CA ASP A 127 -0.90 17.57 -14.88
C ASP A 127 -0.20 16.77 -13.78
N VAL A 128 0.49 15.67 -14.13
CA VAL A 128 1.13 14.76 -13.17
C VAL A 128 2.63 14.62 -13.42
N LEU A 129 3.03 14.10 -14.60
CA LEU A 129 4.43 13.78 -14.85
C LEU A 129 5.33 15.03 -14.91
N ALA A 130 4.79 16.18 -15.35
CA ALA A 130 5.51 17.45 -15.34
C ALA A 130 5.92 17.89 -13.93
N LEU A 131 5.25 17.40 -12.88
CA LEU A 131 5.58 17.69 -11.48
C LEU A 131 6.78 16.87 -10.98
N ARG A 132 7.21 15.83 -11.70
CA ARG A 132 8.17 14.83 -11.21
C ARG A 132 7.77 14.37 -9.80
N PRO A 133 6.61 13.74 -9.64
CA PRO A 133 6.04 13.49 -8.34
C PRO A 133 6.93 12.57 -7.48
N ALA A 134 6.97 12.84 -6.18
CA ALA A 134 7.64 11.96 -5.22
C ALA A 134 6.90 10.62 -5.06
N ALA A 135 5.59 10.63 -5.22
CA ALA A 135 4.70 9.47 -5.29
C ALA A 135 3.37 9.87 -5.93
N VAL A 136 2.60 8.87 -6.36
CA VAL A 136 1.21 9.08 -6.82
C VAL A 136 0.26 8.22 -6.01
N VAL A 137 -0.78 8.84 -5.43
CA VAL A 137 -1.95 8.17 -4.87
C VAL A 137 -3.06 8.24 -5.91
N LEU A 138 -3.47 7.10 -6.44
CA LEU A 138 -4.44 7.00 -7.54
C LEU A 138 -5.76 6.42 -7.06
N LEU A 139 -6.85 7.17 -7.25
CA LEU A 139 -8.23 6.73 -7.04
C LEU A 139 -9.08 7.19 -8.21
N ILE A 140 -9.50 6.29 -9.09
CA ILE A 140 -10.25 6.58 -10.32
C ILE A 140 -11.09 5.38 -10.76
N GLY A 141 -12.14 5.59 -11.54
CA GLY A 141 -12.96 4.54 -12.18
C GLY A 141 -14.44 4.57 -11.84
N THR A 142 -14.85 5.33 -10.81
CA THR A 142 -16.27 5.40 -10.41
C THR A 142 -17.15 6.09 -11.46
N ASN A 143 -16.64 7.11 -12.15
CA ASN A 143 -17.39 7.82 -13.20
C ASN A 143 -17.47 7.04 -14.51
N ASP A 144 -16.49 6.20 -14.77
CA ASP A 144 -16.53 5.26 -15.91
C ASP A 144 -17.74 4.32 -15.80
N LEU A 145 -18.01 3.81 -14.59
CA LEU A 145 -19.17 2.95 -14.31
C LEU A 145 -20.49 3.69 -14.54
N GLU A 146 -20.61 4.95 -14.08
CA GLU A 146 -21.79 5.78 -14.32
C GLU A 146 -22.07 5.99 -15.82
N GLU A 147 -21.00 6.18 -16.60
CA GLU A 147 -21.07 6.33 -18.07
C GLU A 147 -21.23 4.99 -18.81
N GLY A 148 -21.35 3.88 -18.08
CA GLY A 148 -21.65 2.56 -18.65
C GLY A 148 -20.44 1.77 -19.14
N ALA A 149 -19.20 2.20 -18.84
CA ALA A 149 -18.00 1.44 -19.20
C ALA A 149 -17.97 0.08 -18.47
N THR A 150 -17.41 -0.93 -19.15
CA THR A 150 -17.22 -2.24 -18.53
C THR A 150 -16.00 -2.24 -17.61
N PRO A 151 -15.95 -3.11 -16.60
CA PRO A 151 -14.78 -3.26 -15.73
C PRO A 151 -13.46 -3.50 -16.51
N GLU A 152 -13.53 -4.22 -17.63
CA GLU A 152 -12.37 -4.53 -18.48
C GLU A 152 -11.81 -3.27 -19.16
N VAL A 153 -12.69 -2.40 -19.67
CA VAL A 153 -12.32 -1.11 -20.25
C VAL A 153 -11.65 -0.23 -19.22
N ILE A 154 -12.23 -0.14 -18.01
CA ILE A 154 -11.70 0.64 -16.89
C ILE A 154 -10.31 0.12 -16.50
N ALA A 155 -10.16 -1.20 -16.33
CA ALA A 155 -8.89 -1.82 -16.00
C ALA A 155 -7.86 -1.71 -17.14
N GLY A 156 -8.30 -1.71 -18.40
CA GLY A 156 -7.45 -1.47 -19.57
C GLY A 156 -6.83 -0.06 -19.51
N ASN A 157 -7.63 0.95 -19.21
CA ASN A 157 -7.15 2.32 -19.03
C ASN A 157 -6.22 2.44 -17.80
N LEU A 158 -6.52 1.77 -16.68
CA LEU A 158 -5.61 1.74 -15.54
C LEU A 158 -4.22 1.24 -15.93
N ARG A 159 -4.13 0.14 -16.70
CA ARG A 159 -2.83 -0.37 -17.16
C ARG A 159 -2.04 0.67 -17.96
N LEU A 160 -2.72 1.43 -18.82
CA LEU A 160 -2.09 2.52 -19.57
C LEU A 160 -1.64 3.67 -18.67
N ILE A 161 -2.44 4.05 -17.65
CA ILE A 161 -2.07 5.04 -16.64
C ILE A 161 -0.81 4.59 -15.90
N LEU A 162 -0.80 3.36 -15.39
CA LEU A 162 0.34 2.81 -14.68
C LEU A 162 1.59 2.74 -15.57
N ALA A 163 1.44 2.33 -16.84
CA ALA A 163 2.55 2.31 -17.80
C ALA A 163 3.13 3.71 -18.01
N GLY A 164 2.27 4.74 -18.16
CA GLY A 164 2.70 6.12 -18.30
C GLY A 164 3.42 6.66 -17.06
N LEU A 165 2.92 6.36 -15.87
CA LEU A 165 3.56 6.74 -14.61
C LEU A 165 4.95 6.10 -14.47
N LYS A 166 5.07 4.80 -14.75
CA LYS A 166 6.33 4.05 -14.68
C LYS A 166 7.33 4.47 -15.72
N GLN A 167 6.87 4.81 -16.91
CA GLN A 167 7.74 5.37 -17.95
C GLN A 167 8.30 6.73 -17.54
N GLY A 168 7.54 7.52 -16.76
CA GLY A 168 7.99 8.79 -16.20
C GLY A 168 9.08 8.62 -15.14
N ASP A 169 8.91 7.68 -14.22
CA ASP A 169 9.92 7.27 -13.23
C ASP A 169 9.66 5.84 -12.75
N ALA A 170 10.58 4.93 -13.07
CA ALA A 170 10.49 3.52 -12.71
C ALA A 170 10.70 3.24 -11.20
N ARG A 171 11.05 4.26 -10.40
CA ARG A 171 11.25 4.13 -8.94
C ARG A 171 10.22 4.88 -8.11
N MET A 172 9.41 5.73 -8.75
CA MET A 172 8.37 6.50 -8.07
C MET A 172 7.31 5.56 -7.46
N PRO A 173 7.06 5.58 -6.15
CA PRO A 173 6.02 4.79 -5.53
C PRO A 173 4.62 5.17 -6.06
N ILE A 174 3.78 4.16 -6.30
CA ILE A 174 2.39 4.33 -6.67
C ILE A 174 1.52 3.65 -5.61
N VAL A 175 0.59 4.38 -5.02
CA VAL A 175 -0.44 3.82 -4.13
C VAL A 175 -1.74 3.77 -4.93
N LEU A 176 -2.16 2.57 -5.32
CA LEU A 176 -3.42 2.35 -6.01
C LEU A 176 -4.52 2.02 -5.00
N CYS A 177 -5.45 2.94 -4.80
CA CYS A 177 -6.64 2.72 -3.99
C CYS A 177 -7.69 1.93 -4.77
N GLN A 178 -8.40 1.01 -4.10
CA GLN A 178 -9.63 0.46 -4.64
C GLN A 178 -10.66 1.56 -4.90
N VAL A 179 -11.47 1.41 -5.93
CA VAL A 179 -12.66 2.25 -6.14
C VAL A 179 -13.57 2.09 -4.93
N PHE A 180 -13.96 3.21 -4.34
CA PHE A 180 -14.80 3.22 -3.14
C PHE A 180 -16.19 2.65 -3.43
N PRO A 181 -16.90 2.14 -2.40
CA PRO A 181 -18.31 1.78 -2.54
C PRO A 181 -19.14 3.00 -2.95
N SER A 182 -20.24 2.73 -3.60
CA SER A 182 -21.26 3.72 -3.93
C SER A 182 -22.63 3.03 -3.82
N SER A 183 -23.53 3.21 -4.79
CA SER A 183 -24.84 2.58 -4.78
C SER A 183 -25.34 2.32 -6.20
N ALA A 184 -26.21 1.34 -6.34
CA ALA A 184 -26.94 1.08 -7.59
C ALA A 184 -27.80 2.30 -8.01
N THR A 185 -28.34 3.06 -7.04
CA THR A 185 -29.10 4.30 -7.31
C THR A 185 -28.23 5.38 -7.94
N MET A 186 -26.92 5.33 -7.70
CA MET A 186 -25.92 6.20 -8.30
C MET A 186 -25.32 5.60 -9.60
N LYS A 187 -25.93 4.55 -10.16
CA LYS A 187 -25.43 3.78 -11.33
C LYS A 187 -24.06 3.13 -11.10
N ARG A 188 -23.71 2.86 -9.87
CA ARG A 188 -22.42 2.27 -9.44
C ARG A 188 -22.68 1.09 -8.50
N PRO A 189 -23.31 0.00 -8.99
CA PRO A 189 -23.68 -1.14 -8.13
C PRO A 189 -22.43 -1.87 -7.61
N ALA A 190 -22.54 -2.42 -6.41
CA ALA A 190 -21.47 -3.05 -5.67
C ALA A 190 -20.73 -4.15 -6.45
N ASP A 191 -21.46 -4.98 -7.19
CA ASP A 191 -20.88 -6.07 -8.02
C ASP A 191 -19.94 -5.54 -9.11
N ARG A 192 -20.34 -4.43 -9.77
CA ARG A 192 -19.52 -3.79 -10.81
C ARG A 192 -18.26 -3.17 -10.22
N ILE A 193 -18.36 -2.47 -9.08
CA ILE A 193 -17.18 -1.90 -8.40
C ILE A 193 -16.25 -3.03 -7.92
N LYS A 194 -16.77 -4.12 -7.35
CA LYS A 194 -15.97 -5.29 -6.96
C LYS A 194 -15.24 -5.90 -8.15
N ALA A 195 -15.90 -5.99 -9.31
CA ALA A 195 -15.27 -6.49 -10.54
C ALA A 195 -14.11 -5.58 -10.99
N VAL A 196 -14.29 -4.24 -10.97
CA VAL A 196 -13.20 -3.29 -11.24
C VAL A 196 -12.05 -3.49 -10.26
N ASN A 197 -12.32 -3.56 -8.95
CA ASN A 197 -11.31 -3.72 -7.92
C ASN A 197 -10.55 -5.05 -8.04
N ALA A 198 -11.22 -6.14 -8.42
CA ALA A 198 -10.58 -7.42 -8.70
C ALA A 198 -9.61 -7.33 -9.89
N LEU A 199 -10.03 -6.67 -10.98
CA LEU A 199 -9.17 -6.45 -12.16
C LEU A 199 -8.01 -5.49 -11.87
N TYR A 200 -8.21 -4.49 -11.00
CA TYR A 200 -7.15 -3.59 -10.53
C TYR A 200 -6.09 -4.36 -9.75
N ARG A 201 -6.51 -5.19 -8.80
CA ARG A 201 -5.60 -6.07 -8.05
C ARG A 201 -4.82 -7.00 -8.98
N ALA A 202 -5.51 -7.64 -9.93
CA ALA A 202 -4.86 -8.51 -10.90
C ALA A 202 -3.84 -7.76 -11.80
N ALA A 203 -4.12 -6.50 -12.14
CA ALA A 203 -3.24 -5.68 -12.97
C ALA A 203 -1.92 -5.30 -12.28
N VAL A 204 -1.91 -5.25 -10.93
CA VAL A 204 -0.73 -4.84 -10.14
C VAL A 204 -0.10 -5.98 -9.33
N LYS A 205 -0.62 -7.19 -9.45
CA LYS A 205 -0.04 -8.37 -8.79
C LYS A 205 1.41 -8.58 -9.26
N ASN A 206 2.31 -8.78 -8.30
CA ASN A 206 3.76 -8.91 -8.50
C ASN A 206 4.46 -7.62 -8.99
N ASP A 207 3.86 -6.47 -8.79
CA ASP A 207 4.42 -5.18 -9.14
C ASP A 207 4.98 -4.46 -7.91
N PRO A 208 6.31 -4.48 -7.67
CA PRO A 208 6.90 -3.90 -6.46
C PRO A 208 6.84 -2.37 -6.41
N GLN A 209 6.51 -1.71 -7.53
CA GLN A 209 6.36 -0.25 -7.58
C GLN A 209 4.97 0.20 -7.08
N VAL A 210 4.00 -0.73 -7.02
CA VAL A 210 2.61 -0.40 -6.67
C VAL A 210 2.23 -1.00 -5.32
N THR A 211 1.85 -0.16 -4.39
CA THR A 211 1.16 -0.58 -3.16
C THR A 211 -0.35 -0.56 -3.42
N TYR A 212 -0.98 -1.72 -3.41
CA TYR A 212 -2.43 -1.83 -3.56
C TYR A 212 -3.12 -1.63 -2.20
N LEU A 213 -3.91 -0.55 -2.07
CA LEU A 213 -4.61 -0.20 -0.84
C LEU A 213 -6.08 -0.63 -0.93
N GLU A 214 -6.47 -1.55 -0.07
CA GLU A 214 -7.83 -2.09 -0.02
C GLU A 214 -8.79 -1.15 0.71
N THR A 215 -9.23 -0.11 0.04
CA THR A 215 -10.17 0.89 0.59
C THR A 215 -11.63 0.47 0.56
N TRP A 216 -12.00 -0.54 -0.25
CA TRP A 216 -13.37 -1.06 -0.28
C TRP A 216 -13.86 -1.57 1.08
N PRO A 217 -13.14 -2.49 1.79
CA PRO A 217 -13.58 -2.98 3.09
C PRO A 217 -13.60 -1.88 4.17
N LEU A 218 -12.84 -0.81 3.95
CA LEU A 218 -12.82 0.33 4.87
C LEU A 218 -14.17 1.05 4.91
N PHE A 219 -14.88 1.09 3.79
CA PHE A 219 -16.07 1.91 3.62
C PHE A 219 -17.36 1.13 3.35
N ALA A 220 -17.28 -0.05 2.72
CA ALA A 220 -18.49 -0.78 2.34
C ALA A 220 -19.31 -1.26 3.55
N ASP A 221 -20.61 -1.06 3.50
CA ASP A 221 -21.55 -1.67 4.43
C ASP A 221 -21.73 -3.18 4.14
N ALA A 222 -22.60 -3.86 4.91
CA ALA A 222 -22.85 -5.29 4.75
C ALA A 222 -23.45 -5.67 3.38
N LYS A 223 -24.06 -4.72 2.67
CA LYS A 223 -24.59 -4.90 1.31
C LYS A 223 -23.56 -4.57 0.23
N GLY A 224 -22.48 -3.93 0.61
CA GLY A 224 -21.44 -3.44 -0.29
C GLY A 224 -21.72 -2.02 -0.81
N ASP A 225 -22.70 -1.33 -0.24
CA ASP A 225 -23.02 0.05 -0.57
C ASP A 225 -22.23 1.03 0.32
N ALA A 226 -22.12 2.29 -0.11
CA ALA A 226 -21.54 3.36 0.68
C ALA A 226 -22.51 3.74 1.82
N PRO A 227 -22.07 3.74 3.10
CA PRO A 227 -22.91 4.14 4.21
C PRO A 227 -23.12 5.66 4.21
N ALA A 228 -24.37 6.09 4.41
CA ALA A 228 -24.74 7.51 4.38
C ALA A 228 -24.07 8.34 5.50
N ALA A 229 -23.60 7.70 6.56
CA ALA A 229 -22.89 8.38 7.65
C ALA A 229 -21.56 9.00 7.18
N GLU A 230 -20.79 8.31 6.34
CA GLU A 230 -19.53 8.78 5.78
C GLU A 230 -19.69 9.31 4.34
N PHE A 231 -20.76 8.92 3.63
CA PHE A 231 -21.06 9.27 2.23
C PHE A 231 -22.50 9.80 2.11
N PRO A 232 -22.78 11.07 2.46
CA PRO A 232 -24.14 11.60 2.54
C PRO A 232 -24.94 11.50 1.24
N ASP A 233 -24.28 11.53 0.10
CA ASP A 233 -24.86 11.36 -1.23
C ASP A 233 -24.58 9.97 -1.84
N LEU A 234 -24.11 9.02 -1.04
CA LEU A 234 -23.73 7.66 -1.43
C LEU A 234 -22.55 7.59 -2.45
N LEU A 235 -21.77 8.64 -2.56
CA LEU A 235 -20.62 8.72 -3.48
C LEU A 235 -19.44 9.48 -2.89
N HIS A 236 -19.67 10.68 -2.34
CA HIS A 236 -18.60 11.58 -1.89
C HIS A 236 -18.42 11.47 -0.38
N PRO A 237 -17.18 11.23 0.09
CA PRO A 237 -16.89 11.21 1.51
C PRO A 237 -17.15 12.59 2.15
N ASN A 238 -17.68 12.58 3.36
CA ASN A 238 -17.65 13.73 4.25
C ASN A 238 -16.32 13.79 5.01
N GLU A 239 -16.20 14.71 5.98
CA GLU A 239 -14.99 14.86 6.79
C GLU A 239 -14.55 13.56 7.48
N ALA A 240 -15.50 12.77 8.02
CA ALA A 240 -15.22 11.49 8.65
C ALA A 240 -14.68 10.46 7.64
N GLY A 241 -15.26 10.38 6.44
CA GLY A 241 -14.78 9.51 5.36
C GLY A 241 -13.37 9.89 4.90
N TYR A 242 -13.08 11.18 4.73
CA TYR A 242 -11.71 11.64 4.43
C TYR A 242 -10.72 11.34 5.55
N ALA A 243 -11.13 11.49 6.83
CA ALA A 243 -10.29 11.14 7.96
C ALA A 243 -9.92 9.66 7.99
N GLN A 244 -10.86 8.77 7.66
CA GLN A 244 -10.62 7.33 7.53
C GLN A 244 -9.68 7.02 6.35
N TRP A 245 -9.87 7.65 5.19
CA TRP A 245 -8.97 7.48 4.05
C TRP A 245 -7.56 7.97 4.39
N ALA A 246 -7.42 9.13 5.04
CA ALA A 246 -6.13 9.61 5.51
C ALA A 246 -5.46 8.63 6.49
N ALA A 247 -6.21 8.08 7.45
CA ALA A 247 -5.71 7.11 8.41
C ALA A 247 -5.15 5.86 7.71
N SER A 248 -5.81 5.38 6.64
CA SER A 248 -5.35 4.23 5.87
C SER A 248 -4.05 4.49 5.07
N LEU A 249 -3.80 5.74 4.66
CA LEU A 249 -2.62 6.14 3.91
C LEU A 249 -1.40 6.45 4.80
N ARG A 250 -1.60 6.94 6.03
CA ARG A 250 -0.49 7.33 6.92
C ARG A 250 0.55 6.23 7.16
N PRO A 251 0.18 4.97 7.45
CA PRO A 251 1.16 3.87 7.58
C PRO A 251 2.01 3.70 6.32
N ILE A 252 1.37 3.77 5.14
CA ILE A 252 2.05 3.62 3.85
C ILE A 252 3.02 4.79 3.62
N PHE A 253 2.59 6.03 3.86
CA PHE A 253 3.44 7.21 3.74
C PHE A 253 4.64 7.16 4.67
N ALA A 254 4.45 6.70 5.90
CA ALA A 254 5.54 6.51 6.85
C ALA A 254 6.53 5.43 6.39
N THR A 255 6.06 4.37 5.73
CA THR A 255 6.90 3.31 5.17
C THR A 255 7.65 3.77 3.92
N LEU A 256 7.02 4.63 3.11
CA LEU A 256 7.64 5.26 1.94
C LEU A 256 8.57 6.44 2.29
N GLY A 257 8.67 6.82 3.57
CA GLY A 257 9.55 7.89 4.04
C GLY A 257 9.02 9.31 3.84
N PHE A 258 7.73 9.49 3.58
CA PHE A 258 7.13 10.83 3.39
C PHE A 258 6.73 11.52 4.70
N SER A 259 6.42 10.77 5.75
CA SER A 259 6.17 11.33 7.06
C SER A 259 7.40 11.14 7.94
N GLU A 260 7.86 12.20 8.60
CA GLU A 260 8.86 12.07 9.64
C GLU A 260 8.30 11.22 10.77
N THR A 261 8.99 10.15 11.10
CA THR A 261 8.77 9.44 12.34
C THR A 261 9.67 10.12 13.36
N ALA A 262 9.08 10.92 14.25
CA ALA A 262 9.80 11.41 15.42
C ALA A 262 10.42 10.22 16.18
N ASP A 263 11.62 10.42 16.69
CA ASP A 263 12.24 9.44 17.60
C ASP A 263 11.23 9.13 18.71
N ASP A 264 10.88 7.86 18.87
CA ASP A 264 9.99 7.43 19.95
C ASP A 264 10.74 7.49 21.29
N PRO A 265 10.43 8.46 22.18
CA PRO A 265 11.12 8.58 23.47
C PRO A 265 10.73 7.49 24.45
N PHE A 266 9.97 6.49 24.01
CA PHE A 266 9.46 5.40 24.82
C PHE A 266 10.61 4.69 25.57
N ARG A 267 10.37 4.41 26.86
CA ARG A 267 11.18 3.54 27.70
C ARG A 267 10.27 2.45 28.29
N PRO A 268 10.68 1.20 28.30
CA PRO A 268 9.92 0.13 28.95
C PRO A 268 9.67 0.48 30.42
N GLU A 269 8.52 0.06 30.93
CA GLU A 269 8.17 0.14 32.34
C GLU A 269 9.14 -0.72 33.19
N GLU A 270 9.24 -0.45 34.47
CA GLU A 270 10.10 -1.19 35.40
C GLU A 270 9.82 -2.71 35.36
N GLY A 271 10.89 -3.47 35.22
CA GLY A 271 10.84 -4.93 35.09
C GLY A 271 10.53 -5.45 33.69
N TYR A 272 10.28 -4.58 32.71
CA TYR A 272 10.19 -4.98 31.31
C TYR A 272 11.53 -4.82 30.60
N GLU A 273 11.84 -5.73 29.69
CA GLU A 273 12.93 -5.62 28.72
C GLU A 273 12.36 -5.46 27.31
N SER A 274 13.03 -4.68 26.46
CA SER A 274 12.66 -4.55 25.06
C SER A 274 13.02 -5.82 24.30
N LEU A 275 12.07 -6.36 23.54
CA LEU A 275 12.31 -7.41 22.54
C LEU A 275 12.63 -6.84 21.15
N PHE A 276 12.42 -5.57 20.95
CA PHE A 276 12.72 -4.87 19.71
C PHE A 276 13.44 -3.55 20.04
N ASN A 277 14.61 -3.35 19.45
CA ASN A 277 15.48 -2.21 19.75
C ASN A 277 15.14 -0.93 18.97
N GLY A 278 14.18 -0.99 18.02
CA GLY A 278 13.78 0.13 17.16
C GLY A 278 14.79 0.49 16.06
N ARG A 279 15.89 -0.22 15.89
CA ARG A 279 16.98 0.12 14.97
C ARG A 279 17.20 -0.91 13.88
N ASP A 280 17.13 -2.18 14.25
CA ASP A 280 17.38 -3.33 13.38
C ASP A 280 16.67 -4.59 13.93
N LEU A 281 16.83 -5.70 13.22
CA LEU A 281 16.22 -6.98 13.55
C LEU A 281 17.06 -7.84 14.52
N THR A 282 17.97 -7.23 15.30
CA THR A 282 18.75 -7.97 16.32
C THR A 282 17.82 -8.67 17.31
N GLY A 283 18.06 -9.97 17.51
CA GLY A 283 17.25 -10.84 18.35
C GLY A 283 16.05 -11.46 17.62
N TRP A 284 15.92 -11.23 16.32
CA TRP A 284 14.86 -11.77 15.46
C TRP A 284 15.47 -12.57 14.30
N GLY A 285 14.69 -13.53 13.79
CA GLY A 285 15.15 -14.40 12.70
C GLY A 285 14.08 -15.30 12.13
N TYR A 286 14.45 -16.14 11.19
CA TYR A 286 13.60 -17.21 10.69
C TYR A 286 13.95 -18.52 11.39
N ARG A 287 12.94 -19.35 11.61
CA ARG A 287 13.06 -20.70 12.17
C ARG A 287 12.83 -21.76 11.09
N PRO A 288 13.40 -22.97 11.25
CA PRO A 288 13.11 -24.06 10.32
C PRO A 288 11.61 -24.32 10.25
N THR A 289 11.11 -24.46 9.03
CA THR A 289 9.72 -24.83 8.78
C THR A 289 9.50 -26.29 9.17
N THR A 290 8.58 -26.53 10.10
CA THR A 290 8.28 -27.90 10.54
C THR A 290 7.48 -28.69 9.49
N ASP A 291 7.45 -30.02 9.61
CA ASP A 291 6.63 -30.86 8.73
C ASP A 291 5.12 -30.54 8.86
N ALA A 292 4.69 -30.15 10.06
CA ALA A 292 3.31 -29.70 10.30
C ALA A 292 3.00 -28.38 9.55
N ASP A 293 3.96 -27.44 9.53
CA ASP A 293 3.83 -26.18 8.80
C ASP A 293 3.83 -26.41 7.30
N ARG A 294 4.71 -27.30 6.80
CA ARG A 294 4.73 -27.70 5.36
C ARG A 294 3.40 -28.28 4.94
N ALA A 295 2.82 -29.18 5.75
CA ALA A 295 1.50 -29.75 5.49
C ALA A 295 0.38 -28.69 5.55
N SER A 296 0.47 -27.73 6.46
CA SER A 296 -0.45 -26.61 6.57
C SER A 296 -0.34 -25.69 5.37
N ALA A 297 0.88 -25.36 4.95
CA ALA A 297 1.18 -24.54 3.78
C ALA A 297 0.57 -25.15 2.51
N ALA A 298 0.69 -26.46 2.33
CA ALA A 298 0.11 -27.15 1.17
C ALA A 298 -1.42 -27.04 1.14
N ARG A 299 -2.09 -27.24 2.30
CA ARG A 299 -3.55 -27.07 2.40
C ARG A 299 -3.99 -25.64 2.16
N TRP A 300 -3.28 -24.69 2.74
CA TRP A 300 -3.55 -23.27 2.58
C TRP A 300 -3.38 -22.84 1.11
N GLN A 301 -2.27 -23.25 0.45
CA GLN A 301 -2.03 -22.96 -0.96
C GLN A 301 -3.13 -23.54 -1.86
N ALA A 302 -3.63 -24.73 -1.53
CA ALA A 302 -4.75 -25.32 -2.27
C ALA A 302 -6.07 -24.54 -2.09
N SER A 303 -6.27 -23.88 -0.95
CA SER A 303 -7.46 -23.06 -0.68
C SER A 303 -7.36 -21.63 -1.25
N ASP A 304 -6.15 -21.15 -1.49
CA ASP A 304 -5.88 -19.83 -2.07
C ASP A 304 -4.77 -19.94 -3.14
N PRO A 305 -5.13 -20.42 -4.36
CA PRO A 305 -4.15 -20.62 -5.42
C PRO A 305 -3.46 -19.33 -5.91
N ASP A 306 -4.08 -18.18 -5.64
CA ASP A 306 -3.56 -16.87 -6.02
C ASP A 306 -2.49 -16.34 -5.07
N ALA A 307 -2.39 -16.91 -3.87
CA ALA A 307 -1.35 -16.53 -2.93
C ALA A 307 0.03 -17.02 -3.39
N ALA A 308 1.07 -16.28 -3.00
CA ALA A 308 2.44 -16.73 -3.21
C ALA A 308 2.73 -18.02 -2.44
N ALA A 309 3.61 -18.87 -2.97
CA ALA A 309 4.06 -20.04 -2.26
C ALA A 309 4.68 -19.65 -0.91
N TRP A 310 4.33 -20.38 0.14
CA TRP A 310 4.94 -20.19 1.45
C TRP A 310 6.42 -20.54 1.39
N PRO A 311 7.35 -19.62 1.70
CA PRO A 311 8.77 -19.91 1.64
C PRO A 311 9.18 -20.81 2.81
N PHE A 312 9.77 -21.97 2.51
CA PHE A 312 10.29 -22.87 3.53
C PHE A 312 11.69 -22.45 3.96
N VAL A 313 11.93 -22.53 5.25
CA VAL A 313 13.21 -22.23 5.89
C VAL A 313 13.82 -23.57 6.36
N GLU A 314 15.02 -23.88 5.88
CA GLU A 314 15.66 -25.18 6.17
C GLU A 314 16.50 -25.15 7.45
N ALA A 315 17.05 -23.99 7.80
CA ALA A 315 17.90 -23.80 8.99
C ALA A 315 17.59 -22.47 9.69
N PRO A 316 17.85 -22.37 11.01
CA PRO A 316 17.65 -21.09 11.70
C PRO A 316 18.52 -19.98 11.07
N VAL A 317 17.94 -18.80 10.89
CA VAL A 317 18.66 -17.62 10.37
C VAL A 317 18.40 -16.45 11.31
N ALA A 318 19.45 -15.89 11.91
CA ALA A 318 19.36 -14.66 12.69
C ALA A 318 19.59 -13.43 11.80
N PHE A 319 18.89 -12.33 12.09
CA PHE A 319 18.96 -11.09 11.34
C PHE A 319 19.62 -9.95 12.13
N ASP A 320 20.55 -10.29 13.05
CA ASP A 320 21.23 -9.31 13.88
C ASP A 320 21.91 -8.22 13.03
N GLY A 321 21.59 -6.96 13.32
CA GLY A 321 22.12 -5.80 12.62
C GLY A 321 21.46 -5.51 11.25
N LEU A 322 20.60 -6.38 10.73
CA LEU A 322 19.87 -6.13 9.49
C LEU A 322 18.65 -5.24 9.75
N LYS A 323 18.40 -4.32 8.84
CA LYS A 323 17.17 -3.49 8.85
C LYS A 323 16.02 -4.09 8.06
N VAL A 324 16.31 -5.04 7.18
CA VAL A 324 15.32 -5.65 6.27
C VAL A 324 15.67 -7.12 6.12
N THR A 325 14.67 -8.00 6.16
CA THR A 325 14.85 -9.41 5.83
C THR A 325 15.23 -9.60 4.36
N PRO A 326 15.97 -10.66 3.98
CA PRO A 326 16.40 -10.88 2.60
C PRO A 326 15.27 -10.90 1.55
N ASP A 327 14.09 -11.34 1.96
CA ASP A 327 12.88 -11.37 1.12
C ASP A 327 12.06 -10.06 1.17
N GLY A 328 12.53 -9.06 1.92
CA GLY A 328 11.88 -7.76 2.07
C GLY A 328 10.58 -7.78 2.87
N ARG A 329 10.20 -8.92 3.48
CA ARG A 329 8.91 -9.06 4.15
C ARG A 329 8.80 -8.33 5.47
N PHE A 330 9.91 -8.24 6.22
CA PHE A 330 9.99 -7.48 7.46
C PHE A 330 11.09 -6.43 7.36
N ALA A 331 10.78 -5.20 7.77
CA ALA A 331 11.69 -4.07 7.73
C ALA A 331 11.61 -3.22 8.99
N VAL A 332 12.72 -2.62 9.39
CA VAL A 332 12.75 -1.61 10.47
C VAL A 332 12.78 -0.23 9.85
N ILE A 333 11.68 0.50 10.03
CA ILE A 333 11.47 1.82 9.42
C ILE A 333 10.97 2.78 10.50
N GLY A 334 11.73 3.85 10.78
CA GLY A 334 11.34 4.87 11.74
C GLY A 334 11.00 4.34 13.12
N GLY A 335 11.84 3.46 13.69
CA GLY A 335 11.63 2.87 15.02
C GLY A 335 10.53 1.80 15.09
N ARG A 336 9.97 1.38 13.95
CA ARG A 336 8.90 0.39 13.88
C ARG A 336 9.37 -0.86 13.13
N LEU A 337 8.90 -2.02 13.56
CA LEU A 337 8.99 -3.26 12.81
C LEU A 337 7.77 -3.32 11.88
N VAL A 338 8.02 -3.24 10.59
CA VAL A 338 7.00 -3.17 9.55
C VAL A 338 6.95 -4.51 8.81
N VAL A 339 5.78 -5.12 8.80
CA VAL A 339 5.43 -6.19 7.86
C VAL A 339 4.99 -5.49 6.58
N THR A 340 5.78 -5.55 5.53
CA THR A 340 5.54 -4.83 4.28
C THR A 340 4.37 -5.41 3.50
N THR A 341 3.69 -4.59 2.70
CA THR A 341 2.69 -5.10 1.76
C THR A 341 3.38 -5.94 0.68
N PRO A 342 3.03 -7.22 0.52
CA PRO A 342 3.67 -8.04 -0.50
C PRO A 342 3.12 -7.71 -1.89
N PRO A 343 3.99 -7.57 -2.92
CA PRO A 343 3.54 -7.32 -4.29
C PRO A 343 2.73 -8.50 -4.87
N GLU A 344 2.90 -9.68 -4.33
CA GLU A 344 2.11 -10.88 -4.65
C GLU A 344 0.66 -10.79 -4.14
N TYR A 345 0.31 -9.74 -3.40
CA TYR A 345 -0.94 -9.51 -2.69
C TYR A 345 -1.03 -10.30 -1.37
N ARG A 346 -0.69 -11.58 -1.36
CA ARG A 346 -0.70 -12.44 -0.19
C ARG A 346 0.53 -13.34 -0.19
N LYS A 347 1.33 -13.25 0.89
CA LYS A 347 2.56 -14.02 1.06
C LYS A 347 2.82 -14.24 2.53
N ILE A 348 2.68 -15.47 2.99
CA ILE A 348 2.96 -15.82 4.37
C ILE A 348 4.47 -15.89 4.60
N GLN A 349 4.91 -15.27 5.70
CA GLN A 349 6.23 -15.43 6.26
C GLN A 349 6.16 -15.15 7.77
N GLU A 350 7.00 -15.80 8.57
CA GLU A 350 6.99 -15.69 10.01
C GLU A 350 8.36 -15.22 10.51
N LEU A 351 8.35 -14.18 11.35
CA LEU A 351 9.53 -13.65 12.00
C LEU A 351 9.48 -14.00 13.49
N TRP A 352 10.53 -14.62 13.99
CA TRP A 352 10.59 -15.18 15.35
C TRP A 352 11.69 -14.56 16.18
N THR A 353 11.49 -14.46 17.51
CA THR A 353 12.60 -14.21 18.43
C THR A 353 13.60 -15.37 18.37
N THR A 354 14.90 -15.06 18.39
CA THR A 354 15.96 -16.08 18.39
C THR A 354 16.03 -16.84 19.72
N ARG A 355 15.48 -16.26 20.79
CA ARG A 355 15.36 -16.92 22.11
C ARG A 355 13.96 -17.43 22.39
N GLU A 356 13.86 -18.33 23.38
CA GLU A 356 12.61 -18.90 23.87
C GLU A 356 12.30 -18.43 25.29
N PHE A 357 11.03 -18.59 25.71
CA PHE A 357 10.51 -18.11 26.96
C PHE A 357 9.87 -19.26 27.77
N PRO A 358 10.63 -19.99 28.63
CA PRO A 358 10.13 -21.13 29.36
C PRO A 358 9.34 -20.78 30.63
N ARG A 359 9.40 -19.52 31.10
CA ARG A 359 8.68 -19.05 32.29
C ARG A 359 7.46 -18.24 31.93
N SER A 360 6.50 -18.12 32.85
CA SER A 360 5.38 -17.20 32.73
C SER A 360 5.86 -15.76 32.45
N PHE A 361 5.11 -15.00 31.66
CA PHE A 361 5.50 -13.62 31.27
C PHE A 361 4.30 -12.76 30.94
N VAL A 362 4.53 -11.47 30.89
CA VAL A 362 3.63 -10.49 30.26
C VAL A 362 4.34 -9.87 29.06
N LEU A 363 3.78 -10.08 27.86
CA LEU A 363 4.20 -9.44 26.62
C LEU A 363 3.30 -8.24 26.37
N LYS A 364 3.90 -7.10 26.02
CA LYS A 364 3.18 -5.92 25.56
C LYS A 364 3.76 -5.44 24.25
N LEU A 365 2.90 -5.03 23.34
CA LEU A 365 3.29 -4.40 22.09
C LEU A 365 2.18 -3.47 21.60
N GLU A 366 2.51 -2.57 20.70
CA GLU A 366 1.53 -1.80 19.96
C GLU A 366 1.57 -2.20 18.50
N PHE A 367 0.40 -2.31 17.88
CA PHE A 367 0.27 -2.61 16.46
C PHE A 367 -0.66 -1.63 15.76
N ARG A 368 -0.45 -1.47 14.45
CA ARG A 368 -1.30 -0.70 13.54
C ARG A 368 -1.40 -1.43 12.20
N ALA A 369 -2.63 -1.55 11.66
CA ALA A 369 -2.93 -2.30 10.44
C ALA A 369 -3.41 -1.36 9.33
N THR A 370 -3.04 -1.62 8.08
CA THR A 370 -3.76 -1.07 6.92
C THR A 370 -5.09 -1.81 6.73
N PRO A 371 -6.06 -1.23 6.00
CA PRO A 371 -7.32 -1.91 5.72
C PRO A 371 -7.09 -3.30 5.10
N ASN A 372 -7.85 -4.29 5.56
CA ASN A 372 -7.77 -5.68 5.13
C ASN A 372 -6.42 -6.39 5.43
N ALA A 373 -5.54 -5.80 6.25
CA ALA A 373 -4.32 -6.47 6.66
C ALA A 373 -4.62 -7.70 7.54
N ASP A 374 -3.85 -8.75 7.32
CA ASP A 374 -3.90 -10.00 8.09
C ASP A 374 -2.52 -10.35 8.60
N SER A 375 -2.44 -10.69 9.87
CA SER A 375 -1.21 -11.00 10.59
C SER A 375 -1.53 -11.77 11.87
N GLY A 376 -0.51 -12.11 12.64
CA GLY A 376 -0.64 -12.75 13.93
C GLY A 376 0.54 -12.48 14.83
N VAL A 377 0.32 -12.64 16.13
CA VAL A 377 1.36 -12.72 17.15
C VAL A 377 1.39 -14.14 17.67
N PHE A 378 2.50 -14.84 17.44
CA PHE A 378 2.67 -16.21 17.94
C PHE A 378 3.19 -16.16 19.37
N VAL A 379 2.58 -16.97 20.22
CA VAL A 379 2.92 -17.10 21.64
C VAL A 379 3.37 -18.53 21.90
N ARG A 380 4.68 -18.76 21.91
CA ARG A 380 5.29 -20.10 22.05
C ARG A 380 4.84 -21.11 20.98
N GLY A 381 4.34 -20.66 19.82
CA GLY A 381 3.87 -21.50 18.72
C GLY A 381 2.44 -21.16 18.29
N PRO A 382 1.40 -21.32 19.12
CA PRO A 382 0.05 -20.93 18.79
C PRO A 382 -0.08 -19.45 18.43
N GLN A 383 -0.91 -19.14 17.43
CA GLN A 383 -1.15 -17.82 16.92
C GLN A 383 -2.32 -17.12 17.64
N LEU A 384 -2.06 -15.93 18.14
CA LEU A 384 -3.07 -14.95 18.46
C LEU A 384 -3.28 -14.08 17.23
N GLN A 385 -4.46 -14.10 16.65
CA GLN A 385 -4.77 -13.31 15.44
C GLN A 385 -4.57 -11.81 15.69
N CYS A 386 -3.95 -11.13 14.75
CA CYS A 386 -3.75 -9.68 14.75
C CYS A 386 -4.11 -9.14 13.37
N ARG A 387 -5.32 -8.60 13.23
CA ARG A 387 -5.94 -8.28 11.94
C ARG A 387 -6.56 -6.90 11.95
N ASP A 388 -6.83 -6.37 10.75
CA ASP A 388 -7.68 -5.20 10.62
C ASP A 388 -9.09 -5.49 11.15
N TYR A 389 -9.65 -4.50 11.84
CA TYR A 389 -10.92 -4.56 12.56
C TYR A 389 -12.09 -5.19 11.79
N ARG A 390 -12.22 -4.87 10.48
CA ARG A 390 -13.42 -5.25 9.71
C ARG A 390 -13.40 -6.67 9.15
N ILE A 391 -12.26 -7.34 9.20
CA ILE A 391 -12.12 -8.62 8.50
C ILE A 391 -12.45 -9.78 9.37
N ALA A 392 -12.05 -9.79 10.61
CA ALA A 392 -12.08 -11.04 11.32
C ALA A 392 -12.09 -10.94 12.83
N GLY A 393 -12.70 -11.97 13.37
CA GLY A 393 -12.55 -12.41 14.73
C GLY A 393 -12.99 -11.37 15.76
N PRO A 394 -12.41 -11.44 16.95
CA PRO A 394 -12.88 -10.66 18.08
C PRO A 394 -12.66 -9.16 17.94
N TYR A 395 -11.75 -8.71 17.07
CA TYR A 395 -11.46 -7.26 16.92
C TYR A 395 -12.67 -6.43 16.49
N LYS A 396 -13.54 -6.97 15.65
CA LYS A 396 -14.77 -6.28 15.18
C LYS A 396 -15.76 -5.99 16.32
N ASP A 397 -15.65 -6.73 17.41
CA ASP A 397 -16.57 -6.63 18.56
C ASP A 397 -16.00 -5.75 19.67
N LEU A 398 -14.71 -5.33 19.57
CA LEU A 398 -14.05 -4.45 20.53
C LEU A 398 -14.50 -2.99 20.34
N LYS A 399 -14.87 -2.35 21.43
CA LYS A 399 -15.33 -0.94 21.43
C LYS A 399 -14.18 0.05 21.41
N SER A 400 -13.03 -0.32 21.96
CA SER A 400 -11.84 0.53 22.08
C SER A 400 -10.82 0.30 20.98
N TYR A 401 -11.08 -0.60 20.01
CA TYR A 401 -10.20 -0.80 18.86
C TYR A 401 -10.16 0.46 17.99
N LYS A 402 -8.94 0.87 17.62
CA LYS A 402 -8.69 2.05 16.78
C LYS A 402 -8.28 1.59 15.38
N ALA A 403 -9.22 1.61 14.45
CA ALA A 403 -8.96 1.22 13.07
C ALA A 403 -7.87 2.12 12.44
N GLN A 404 -6.89 1.50 11.79
CA GLN A 404 -5.73 2.14 11.14
C GLN A 404 -4.90 3.06 12.08
N ASP A 405 -5.00 2.87 13.39
CA ASP A 405 -4.22 3.58 14.41
C ASP A 405 -3.60 2.60 15.41
N TRP A 406 -2.81 3.10 16.35
CA TRP A 406 -2.08 2.29 17.31
C TRP A 406 -2.99 1.67 18.38
N ASN A 407 -2.91 0.34 18.49
CA ASN A 407 -3.61 -0.47 19.48
C ASN A 407 -2.60 -1.20 20.36
N GLU A 408 -2.79 -1.17 21.68
CA GLU A 408 -1.94 -1.92 22.61
C GLU A 408 -2.48 -3.34 22.76
N LEU A 409 -1.64 -4.33 22.50
CA LEU A 409 -1.87 -5.74 22.79
C LEU A 409 -1.08 -6.13 24.03
N VAL A 410 -1.78 -6.69 25.02
CA VAL A 410 -1.18 -7.24 26.24
C VAL A 410 -1.50 -8.73 26.32
N VAL A 411 -0.45 -9.56 26.35
CA VAL A 411 -0.58 -11.02 26.46
C VAL A 411 0.05 -11.46 27.78
N THR A 412 -0.76 -12.05 28.65
CA THR A 412 -0.30 -12.63 29.91
C THR A 412 -0.25 -14.16 29.77
N VAL A 413 0.94 -14.73 29.87
CA VAL A 413 1.16 -16.18 29.87
C VAL A 413 1.38 -16.65 31.26
N ASP A 414 0.54 -17.59 31.72
CA ASP A 414 0.69 -18.29 33.00
C ASP A 414 0.66 -19.82 32.76
N GLY A 415 1.81 -20.44 33.00
CA GLY A 415 2.00 -21.87 32.69
C GLY A 415 1.71 -22.17 31.21
N GLY A 416 0.70 -23.01 30.96
CA GLY A 416 0.28 -23.45 29.63
C GLY A 416 -0.89 -22.65 29.01
N SER A 417 -1.23 -21.50 29.58
CA SER A 417 -2.36 -20.67 29.09
C SER A 417 -1.92 -19.23 28.87
N ALA A 418 -2.42 -18.62 27.81
CA ALA A 418 -2.24 -17.21 27.49
C ALA A 418 -3.59 -16.51 27.44
N ARG A 419 -3.69 -15.36 28.12
CA ARG A 419 -4.83 -14.43 28.05
C ARG A 419 -4.38 -13.15 27.35
N ALA A 420 -5.20 -12.62 26.46
CA ALA A 420 -4.86 -11.40 25.74
C ALA A 420 -5.94 -10.32 25.84
N THR A 421 -5.51 -9.07 25.88
CA THR A 421 -6.38 -7.89 25.79
C THR A 421 -5.88 -6.95 24.71
N CYS A 422 -6.82 -6.23 24.04
CA CYS A 422 -6.53 -5.15 23.14
C CYS A 422 -7.12 -3.86 23.71
N ASN A 423 -6.30 -2.83 23.91
CA ASN A 423 -6.67 -1.57 24.57
C ASN A 423 -7.45 -1.79 25.89
N GLY A 424 -7.08 -2.83 26.65
CA GLY A 424 -7.72 -3.20 27.91
C GLY A 424 -8.96 -4.09 27.79
N GLU A 425 -9.58 -4.22 26.62
CA GLU A 425 -10.71 -5.14 26.40
C GLU A 425 -10.22 -6.58 26.14
N LEU A 426 -10.99 -7.56 26.62
CA LEU A 426 -10.68 -8.98 26.45
C LEU A 426 -10.72 -9.36 24.97
N LEU A 427 -9.60 -9.87 24.45
CA LEU A 427 -9.45 -10.38 23.11
C LEU A 427 -9.46 -11.91 23.06
N GLU A 428 -8.70 -12.54 23.94
CA GLU A 428 -8.60 -13.99 24.09
C GLU A 428 -8.57 -14.36 25.56
N ALA A 429 -9.44 -15.26 25.97
CA ALA A 429 -9.58 -15.63 27.37
C ALA A 429 -8.53 -16.69 27.82
N ALA A 430 -8.25 -17.67 26.96
CA ALA A 430 -7.43 -18.84 27.32
C ALA A 430 -6.89 -19.57 26.08
N LEU A 431 -5.85 -18.99 25.46
CA LEU A 431 -5.10 -19.67 24.39
C LEU A 431 -4.18 -20.72 25.01
N ALA A 432 -4.32 -21.99 24.65
CA ALA A 432 -3.41 -23.03 25.07
C ALA A 432 -2.03 -22.84 24.43
N VAL A 433 -0.97 -22.79 25.25
CA VAL A 433 0.40 -22.57 24.78
C VAL A 433 1.35 -23.61 25.36
N PRO A 434 2.44 -24.00 24.64
CA PRO A 434 3.50 -24.88 25.17
C PRO A 434 4.19 -24.28 26.39
N SER A 435 4.91 -25.15 27.16
CA SER A 435 5.68 -24.73 28.31
C SER A 435 6.86 -23.82 28.00
N SER A 436 7.41 -23.90 26.78
CA SER A 436 8.45 -23.01 26.23
C SER A 436 8.22 -22.77 24.75
N GLY A 437 8.77 -21.70 24.26
CA GLY A 437 8.77 -21.36 22.85
C GLY A 437 9.07 -19.88 22.59
N PRO A 438 9.21 -19.47 21.32
CA PRO A 438 9.50 -18.11 20.92
C PRO A 438 8.24 -17.23 20.92
N ILE A 439 8.46 -15.94 20.71
CA ILE A 439 7.46 -14.99 20.24
C ILE A 439 7.65 -14.82 18.74
N GLY A 440 6.56 -14.81 17.98
CA GLY A 440 6.61 -14.61 16.52
C GLY A 440 5.65 -13.57 16.03
N LEU A 441 5.91 -13.08 14.82
CA LEU A 441 5.05 -12.15 14.07
C LEU A 441 4.80 -12.73 12.69
N GLU A 442 3.54 -12.76 12.27
CA GLU A 442 3.16 -13.22 10.94
C GLU A 442 3.15 -12.06 9.95
N GLY A 443 3.54 -12.33 8.72
CA GLY A 443 3.22 -11.52 7.56
C GLY A 443 2.37 -12.33 6.60
N ASP A 444 1.12 -11.90 6.35
CA ASP A 444 0.21 -12.52 5.38
C ASP A 444 -0.15 -11.54 4.25
N ARG A 445 -1.06 -10.60 4.47
CA ARG A 445 -1.45 -9.59 3.48
C ARG A 445 -1.57 -8.20 4.11
N GLY A 446 -1.52 -7.16 3.26
CA GLY A 446 -1.52 -5.78 3.71
C GLY A 446 -0.24 -5.41 4.46
N GLN A 447 -0.23 -4.23 5.06
CA GLN A 447 0.85 -3.77 5.92
C GLN A 447 0.42 -3.83 7.38
N MET A 448 1.29 -4.41 8.22
CA MET A 448 1.18 -4.37 9.67
C MET A 448 2.41 -3.71 10.25
N GLU A 449 2.24 -2.90 11.27
CA GLU A 449 3.33 -2.26 11.99
C GLU A 449 3.29 -2.61 13.45
N TYR A 450 4.47 -2.86 14.03
CA TYR A 450 4.66 -3.17 15.44
C TYR A 450 5.68 -2.22 16.04
N ARG A 451 5.45 -1.80 17.29
CA ARG A 451 6.40 -1.01 18.07
C ARG A 451 6.30 -1.32 19.57
N ARG A 452 7.27 -0.85 20.34
CA ARG A 452 7.28 -0.96 21.82
C ARG A 452 7.08 -2.39 22.30
N ILE A 453 7.67 -3.35 21.55
CA ILE A 453 7.58 -4.77 21.88
C ILE A 453 8.47 -5.04 23.10
N ARG A 454 7.86 -5.42 24.22
CA ARG A 454 8.53 -5.58 25.50
C ARG A 454 7.93 -6.74 26.31
N ILE A 455 8.75 -7.36 27.12
CA ILE A 455 8.36 -8.51 27.91
C ILE A 455 8.81 -8.38 29.37
N LYS A 456 7.98 -8.84 30.29
CA LYS A 456 8.32 -9.01 31.70
C LYS A 456 8.19 -10.48 32.05
N VAL A 457 9.31 -11.13 32.24
CA VAL A 457 9.39 -12.56 32.64
C VAL A 457 9.23 -12.67 34.15
N SER A 458 8.37 -13.59 34.60
CA SER A 458 8.18 -13.84 36.03
C SER A 458 9.48 -14.34 36.70
N PRO A 459 9.71 -14.00 37.97
CA PRO A 459 10.83 -14.56 38.73
C PRO A 459 10.83 -16.09 38.69
N PRO A 460 11.97 -16.73 38.97
CA PRO A 460 12.07 -18.21 39.07
C PRO A 460 11.13 -18.79 40.11
#